data_5c5670d82e59064f57824577cb5d3959
#
_entry.id   5c5670d82e59064f57824577cb5d3959
#
_cell.length_a   1.000
_cell.length_b   1.000
_cell.length_c   1.000
_cell.angle_alpha   90.00
_cell.angle_beta   90.00
_cell.angle_gamma   90.00
#
_symmetry.space_group_name_H-M   'P 1'
#
loop_
_entity.id
_entity.type
_entity.pdbx_description
1 polymer ?
#
loop_
_entity_poly.entity_id
_entity_poly.type
_entity_poly.pdbx_seq_one_letter_code
_entity_poly.pdbx_strand_id
1 'polypeptide(L)'
;TIVAAFELEFYLIDQENVNGRPQPPRSPISGKRPQSVQVYSIDDLDEYVECLQDIIDGARAQGIPADAIVAESAPAQFEVNLHHVADPMKACDYAVLLKRLIKNIAYDHEMDTTFMAKPYPGQAGNGLHVHISLLDKHGNNIFTSEDPEQNAALRHAIGGVLETLPASMAFLCPNVNSYRRFGSQFYVPNAPSWGLDNRTVALRVPTGSPDAVRLEHRVAGADANPYLLLASVLAGVHHGLTNKVEPGAPIEGNSYEQLEPSLPNNLRDALRELDDSEILAKYIDPKYIDIFVACKESELEEFEYSISDLEYNWYLHTV
;
A
#
# COMPACT_ATOMS: atom_id res chain seq x y z
N THR A 1 -15.48 17.77 1.82
CA THR A 1 -14.44 17.55 0.80
C THR A 1 -13.46 16.51 1.31
N ILE A 2 -13.07 15.58 0.45
CA ILE A 2 -12.06 14.56 0.76
C ILE A 2 -10.69 15.12 0.39
N VAL A 3 -9.72 14.99 1.31
CA VAL A 3 -8.31 15.30 1.07
C VAL A 3 -7.55 13.98 1.14
N ALA A 4 -6.76 13.68 0.12
CA ALA A 4 -6.01 12.43 0.06
C ALA A 4 -4.56 12.64 -0.40
N ALA A 5 -3.68 11.75 0.03
CA ALA A 5 -2.29 11.63 -0.42
C ALA A 5 -1.90 10.15 -0.45
N PHE A 6 -0.96 9.81 -1.33
CA PHE A 6 -0.38 8.47 -1.41
C PHE A 6 1.11 8.49 -1.07
N GLU A 7 1.57 7.43 -0.42
CA GLU A 7 2.97 7.04 -0.28
C GLU A 7 3.17 5.79 -1.12
N LEU A 8 4.16 5.80 -2.02
CA LEU A 8 4.33 4.77 -3.03
C LEU A 8 5.73 4.15 -2.93
N GLU A 9 5.78 2.90 -2.52
CA GLU A 9 7.02 2.13 -2.46
C GLU A 9 7.31 1.39 -3.78
N PHE A 10 8.59 1.29 -4.13
CA PHE A 10 9.07 0.59 -5.32
C PHE A 10 10.51 0.12 -5.16
N TYR A 11 10.90 -0.83 -6.01
CA TYR A 11 12.30 -1.21 -6.15
C TYR A 11 12.85 -0.74 -7.50
N LEU A 12 14.05 -0.19 -7.49
CA LEU A 12 14.90 -0.21 -8.67
C LEU A 12 15.48 -1.62 -8.82
N ILE A 13 15.49 -2.13 -10.03
CA ILE A 13 16.02 -3.45 -10.38
C ILE A 13 16.91 -3.35 -11.60
N ASP A 14 17.81 -4.32 -11.73
CA ASP A 14 18.66 -4.44 -12.92
C ASP A 14 17.79 -4.84 -14.12
N GLN A 15 18.11 -4.34 -15.31
CA GLN A 15 17.46 -4.78 -16.55
C GLN A 15 17.75 -6.26 -16.86
N GLU A 16 18.87 -6.79 -16.36
CA GLU A 16 19.20 -8.19 -16.49
C GLU A 16 18.70 -9.02 -15.30
N ASN A 17 17.93 -10.05 -15.58
CA ASN A 17 17.48 -11.03 -14.61
C ASN A 17 18.50 -12.16 -14.46
N VAL A 18 18.74 -12.64 -13.24
CA VAL A 18 19.56 -13.82 -12.98
C VAL A 18 18.65 -15.03 -12.72
N ASN A 19 18.72 -16.03 -13.59
CA ASN A 19 17.86 -17.22 -13.52
C ASN A 19 16.36 -16.88 -13.46
N GLY A 20 15.94 -15.87 -14.24
CA GLY A 20 14.56 -15.41 -14.28
C GLY A 20 14.10 -14.60 -13.05
N ARG A 21 15.02 -14.24 -12.15
CA ARG A 21 14.74 -13.47 -10.94
C ARG A 21 15.34 -12.07 -11.02
N PRO A 22 14.63 -11.04 -10.57
CA PRO A 22 15.17 -9.69 -10.50
C PRO A 22 16.32 -9.62 -9.49
N GLN A 23 17.21 -8.68 -9.68
CA GLN A 23 18.28 -8.36 -8.75
C GLN A 23 18.37 -6.84 -8.56
N PRO A 24 18.87 -6.34 -7.41
CA PRO A 24 19.12 -4.91 -7.25
C PRO A 24 20.08 -4.42 -8.33
N PRO A 25 19.92 -3.21 -8.87
CA PRO A 25 20.82 -2.70 -9.90
C PRO A 25 22.20 -2.38 -9.30
N ARG A 26 23.22 -2.27 -10.14
CA ARG A 26 24.48 -1.71 -9.71
C ARG A 26 24.30 -0.21 -9.48
N SER A 27 24.85 0.27 -8.37
CA SER A 27 24.90 1.71 -8.14
C SER A 27 25.64 2.41 -9.28
N PRO A 28 25.10 3.47 -9.86
CA PRO A 28 25.80 4.32 -10.82
C PRO A 28 27.05 4.99 -10.24
N ILE A 29 27.11 5.21 -8.93
CA ILE A 29 28.19 5.89 -8.23
C ILE A 29 29.32 4.93 -7.88
N SER A 30 29.01 3.86 -7.14
CA SER A 30 30.05 2.93 -6.64
C SER A 30 30.30 1.74 -7.56
N GLY A 31 29.43 1.45 -8.52
CA GLY A 31 29.44 0.26 -9.37
C GLY A 31 29.10 -1.04 -8.64
N LYS A 32 28.77 -0.99 -7.35
CA LYS A 32 28.47 -2.15 -6.51
C LYS A 32 26.96 -2.41 -6.47
N ARG A 33 26.58 -3.67 -6.23
CA ARG A 33 25.20 -4.00 -5.88
C ARG A 33 25.01 -3.84 -4.37
N PRO A 34 23.94 -3.15 -3.92
CA PRO A 34 23.65 -3.06 -2.50
C PRO A 34 23.30 -4.45 -1.94
N GLN A 35 23.81 -4.76 -0.74
CA GLN A 35 23.62 -6.06 -0.09
C GLN A 35 22.92 -5.94 1.26
N SER A 36 23.04 -4.81 1.90
CA SER A 36 22.43 -4.52 3.20
C SER A 36 21.81 -3.16 3.17
N VAL A 37 20.85 -2.93 4.04
CA VAL A 37 20.07 -1.71 4.09
C VAL A 37 19.93 -1.22 5.50
N GLN A 38 19.92 0.09 5.61
CA GLN A 38 19.48 0.82 6.79
C GLN A 38 18.33 1.72 6.35
N VAL A 39 17.14 1.51 6.91
CA VAL A 39 15.97 2.36 6.66
C VAL A 39 16.34 3.83 6.87
N TYR A 40 15.91 4.69 5.93
CA TYR A 40 16.24 6.12 5.90
C TYR A 40 17.73 6.46 5.74
N SER A 41 18.50 5.54 5.15
CA SER A 41 19.91 5.77 4.86
C SER A 41 20.08 6.86 3.79
N ILE A 42 20.83 7.90 4.10
CA ILE A 42 21.22 8.94 3.14
C ILE A 42 22.23 8.36 2.14
N ASP A 43 23.13 7.50 2.58
CA ASP A 43 24.14 6.87 1.72
C ASP A 43 23.48 6.03 0.61
N ASP A 44 22.35 5.35 0.90
CA ASP A 44 21.60 4.59 -0.09
C ASP A 44 20.90 5.49 -1.12
N LEU A 45 20.45 6.69 -0.70
CA LEU A 45 19.92 7.70 -1.63
C LEU A 45 21.03 8.25 -2.55
N ASP A 46 22.22 8.51 -1.98
CA ASP A 46 23.36 9.05 -2.73
C ASP A 46 23.83 8.08 -3.82
N GLU A 47 23.75 6.76 -3.61
CA GLU A 47 24.11 5.73 -4.60
C GLU A 47 23.26 5.81 -5.89
N TYR A 48 22.05 6.39 -5.83
CA TYR A 48 21.12 6.52 -6.97
C TYR A 48 20.64 7.97 -7.17
N VAL A 49 21.40 8.94 -6.68
CA VAL A 49 20.98 10.35 -6.56
C VAL A 49 20.50 10.96 -7.87
N GLU A 50 21.17 10.70 -9.00
CA GLU A 50 20.77 11.26 -10.31
C GLU A 50 19.41 10.76 -10.75
N CYS A 51 19.17 9.45 -10.67
CA CYS A 51 17.87 8.86 -11.01
C CYS A 51 16.75 9.36 -10.09
N LEU A 52 16.99 9.40 -8.78
CA LEU A 52 16.01 9.86 -7.79
C LEU A 52 15.71 11.36 -7.96
N GLN A 53 16.70 12.19 -8.28
CA GLN A 53 16.51 13.59 -8.54
C GLN A 53 15.70 13.81 -9.83
N ASP A 54 15.98 13.07 -10.89
CA ASP A 54 15.23 13.15 -12.14
C ASP A 54 13.76 12.72 -11.97
N ILE A 55 13.48 11.76 -11.05
CA ILE A 55 12.10 11.41 -10.67
C ILE A 55 11.39 12.61 -10.04
N ILE A 56 12.01 13.32 -9.12
CA ILE A 56 11.43 14.51 -8.48
C ILE A 56 11.23 15.64 -9.49
N ASP A 57 12.22 15.88 -10.35
CA ASP A 57 12.15 16.95 -11.34
C ASP A 57 11.13 16.64 -12.44
N GLY A 58 11.04 15.39 -12.86
CA GLY A 58 10.01 14.92 -13.79
C GLY A 58 8.60 14.98 -13.18
N ALA A 59 8.45 14.66 -11.91
CA ALA A 59 7.18 14.82 -11.18
C ALA A 59 6.77 16.30 -11.14
N ARG A 60 7.70 17.19 -10.78
CA ARG A 60 7.47 18.63 -10.76
C ARG A 60 7.08 19.16 -12.14
N ALA A 61 7.75 18.73 -13.21
CA ALA A 61 7.46 19.15 -14.59
C ALA A 61 6.05 18.72 -15.04
N GLN A 62 5.52 17.60 -14.52
CA GLN A 62 4.17 17.12 -14.79
C GLN A 62 3.11 17.65 -13.79
N GLY A 63 3.52 18.49 -12.84
CA GLY A 63 2.62 19.01 -11.80
C GLY A 63 2.16 17.94 -10.79
N ILE A 64 2.91 16.85 -10.67
CA ILE A 64 2.71 15.82 -9.65
C ILE A 64 3.39 16.32 -8.36
N PRO A 65 2.67 16.42 -7.23
CA PRO A 65 3.19 17.01 -6.02
C PRO A 65 4.05 16.01 -5.21
N ALA A 66 5.11 15.49 -5.80
CA ALA A 66 6.09 14.66 -5.10
C ALA A 66 6.94 15.55 -4.17
N ASP A 67 6.99 15.19 -2.90
CA ASP A 67 7.61 15.97 -1.84
C ASP A 67 9.00 15.45 -1.49
N ALA A 68 9.10 14.15 -1.19
CA ALA A 68 10.33 13.52 -0.74
C ALA A 68 10.45 12.10 -1.29
N ILE A 69 11.70 11.65 -1.41
CA ILE A 69 12.04 10.23 -1.59
C ILE A 69 12.83 9.79 -0.37
N VAL A 70 12.50 8.61 0.15
CA VAL A 70 13.22 7.98 1.26
C VAL A 70 13.72 6.60 0.86
N ALA A 71 14.85 6.17 1.43
CA ALA A 71 15.33 4.80 1.30
C ALA A 71 14.55 3.90 2.27
N GLU A 72 14.07 2.78 1.76
CA GLU A 72 13.25 1.83 2.49
C GLU A 72 14.04 0.64 3.04
N SER A 73 13.32 -0.40 3.50
CA SER A 73 13.88 -1.49 4.30
C SER A 73 14.67 -2.53 3.51
N ALA A 74 14.77 -2.42 2.20
CA ALA A 74 15.45 -3.40 1.36
C ALA A 74 16.40 -2.73 0.33
N PRO A 75 17.41 -3.48 -0.19
CA PRO A 75 18.36 -2.95 -1.15
C PRO A 75 17.70 -2.35 -2.39
N ALA A 76 17.99 -1.08 -2.70
CA ALA A 76 17.41 -0.32 -3.80
C ALA A 76 15.88 -0.19 -3.74
N GLN A 77 15.30 -0.23 -2.54
CA GLN A 77 13.90 0.07 -2.28
C GLN A 77 13.75 1.51 -1.84
N PHE A 78 12.79 2.21 -2.44
CA PHE A 78 12.52 3.62 -2.18
C PHE A 78 11.03 3.86 -2.04
N GLU A 79 10.67 4.94 -1.35
CA GLU A 79 9.30 5.44 -1.22
C GLU A 79 9.24 6.89 -1.69
N VAL A 80 8.23 7.23 -2.49
CA VAL A 80 7.91 8.62 -2.84
C VAL A 80 6.64 9.03 -2.12
N ASN A 81 6.74 10.14 -1.39
CA ASN A 81 5.63 10.76 -0.68
C ASN A 81 5.01 11.85 -1.55
N LEU A 82 3.70 11.78 -1.78
CA LEU A 82 2.92 12.80 -2.46
C LEU A 82 2.28 13.77 -1.46
N HIS A 83 2.27 15.06 -1.77
CA HIS A 83 1.48 16.02 -1.02
C HIS A 83 -0.02 15.75 -1.17
N HIS A 84 -0.76 16.02 -0.12
CA HIS A 84 -2.21 15.89 -0.09
C HIS A 84 -2.90 16.91 -1.01
N VAL A 85 -4.00 16.47 -1.63
CA VAL A 85 -4.85 17.29 -2.48
C VAL A 85 -6.33 17.12 -2.10
N ALA A 86 -7.09 18.20 -2.20
CA ALA A 86 -8.53 18.22 -1.90
C ALA A 86 -9.38 17.74 -3.10
N ASP A 87 -8.88 16.74 -3.80
CA ASP A 87 -9.49 16.09 -4.95
C ASP A 87 -9.05 14.61 -4.97
N PRO A 88 -9.91 13.67 -4.56
CA PRO A 88 -9.55 12.26 -4.45
C PRO A 88 -9.23 11.62 -5.81
N MET A 89 -9.88 12.05 -6.90
CA MET A 89 -9.60 11.53 -8.24
C MET A 89 -8.21 11.95 -8.68
N LYS A 90 -7.86 13.23 -8.46
CA LYS A 90 -6.56 13.78 -8.79
C LYS A 90 -5.44 13.15 -7.98
N ALA A 91 -5.68 12.80 -6.71
CA ALA A 91 -4.72 12.02 -5.91
C ALA A 91 -4.42 10.67 -6.54
N CYS A 92 -5.45 9.95 -7.02
CA CYS A 92 -5.29 8.68 -7.73
C CYS A 92 -4.54 8.86 -9.07
N ASP A 93 -4.89 9.90 -9.85
CA ASP A 93 -4.21 10.24 -11.11
C ASP A 93 -2.71 10.44 -10.87
N TYR A 94 -2.35 11.17 -9.82
CA TYR A 94 -0.95 11.41 -9.47
C TYR A 94 -0.20 10.11 -9.12
N ALA A 95 -0.82 9.19 -8.37
CA ALA A 95 -0.22 7.92 -8.06
C ALA A 95 0.03 7.08 -9.33
N VAL A 96 -0.92 7.05 -10.27
CA VAL A 96 -0.77 6.33 -11.56
C VAL A 96 0.31 6.96 -12.44
N LEU A 97 0.29 8.30 -12.58
CA LEU A 97 1.27 9.03 -13.38
C LEU A 97 2.67 8.90 -12.81
N LEU A 98 2.80 8.94 -11.47
CA LEU A 98 4.08 8.76 -10.78
C LEU A 98 4.66 7.36 -11.04
N LYS A 99 3.87 6.30 -10.97
CA LYS A 99 4.33 4.94 -11.32
C LYS A 99 4.90 4.87 -12.73
N ARG A 100 4.21 5.50 -13.69
CA ARG A 100 4.67 5.56 -15.08
C ARG A 100 5.97 6.36 -15.21
N LEU A 101 6.04 7.52 -14.55
CA LEU A 101 7.21 8.39 -14.56
C LEU A 101 8.45 7.67 -14.01
N ILE A 102 8.33 7.05 -12.83
CA ILE A 102 9.42 6.31 -12.20
C ILE A 102 9.96 5.22 -13.13
N LYS A 103 9.08 4.44 -13.77
CA LYS A 103 9.49 3.41 -14.74
C LYS A 103 10.29 3.98 -15.91
N ASN A 104 9.83 5.08 -16.49
CA ASN A 104 10.50 5.67 -17.63
C ASN A 104 11.87 6.26 -17.26
N ILE A 105 11.95 6.97 -16.13
CA ILE A 105 13.22 7.55 -15.67
C ILE A 105 14.21 6.46 -15.27
N ALA A 106 13.79 5.43 -14.55
CA ALA A 106 14.67 4.31 -14.25
C ALA A 106 15.25 3.67 -15.52
N TYR A 107 14.41 3.52 -16.55
CA TYR A 107 14.85 2.99 -17.85
C TYR A 107 15.89 3.90 -18.54
N ASP A 108 15.71 5.22 -18.49
CA ASP A 108 16.67 6.20 -19.04
C ASP A 108 18.02 6.16 -18.29
N HIS A 109 18.00 5.71 -17.02
CA HIS A 109 19.21 5.46 -16.19
C HIS A 109 19.72 4.02 -16.28
N GLU A 110 19.39 3.26 -17.33
CA GLU A 110 19.83 1.88 -17.55
C GLU A 110 19.41 0.91 -16.42
N MET A 111 18.33 1.24 -15.70
CA MET A 111 17.71 0.42 -14.67
C MET A 111 16.26 0.09 -15.07
N ASP A 112 15.65 -0.82 -14.35
CA ASP A 112 14.22 -1.07 -14.42
C ASP A 112 13.57 -0.84 -13.05
N THR A 113 12.26 -0.90 -12.95
CA THR A 113 11.50 -0.63 -11.73
C THR A 113 10.37 -1.61 -11.57
N THR A 114 10.15 -2.08 -10.34
CA THR A 114 8.99 -2.90 -10.03
C THR A 114 8.15 -2.36 -8.87
N PHE A 115 6.83 -2.37 -9.08
CA PHE A 115 5.80 -2.17 -8.07
C PHE A 115 5.15 -3.50 -7.64
N MET A 116 5.77 -4.62 -7.98
CA MET A 116 5.36 -5.93 -7.51
C MET A 116 5.35 -5.94 -5.99
N ALA A 117 4.27 -6.44 -5.39
CA ALA A 117 4.08 -6.36 -3.94
C ALA A 117 5.21 -7.06 -3.16
N LYS A 118 5.73 -8.20 -3.66
CA LYS A 118 6.82 -8.96 -3.02
C LYS A 118 7.78 -9.50 -4.08
N PRO A 119 8.72 -8.69 -4.60
CA PRO A 119 9.65 -9.14 -5.64
C PRO A 119 10.74 -10.06 -5.12
N TYR A 120 11.14 -9.93 -3.85
CA TYR A 120 12.23 -10.71 -3.26
C TYR A 120 11.76 -11.49 -2.03
N PRO A 121 11.98 -12.82 -1.97
CA PRO A 121 11.77 -13.58 -0.75
C PRO A 121 12.73 -13.08 0.35
N GLY A 122 12.22 -12.93 1.58
CA GLY A 122 13.02 -12.50 2.72
C GLY A 122 13.35 -11.01 2.81
N GLN A 123 12.96 -10.19 1.81
CA GLN A 123 13.07 -8.72 1.86
C GLN A 123 11.70 -8.08 2.11
N ALA A 124 11.65 -6.77 2.40
CA ALA A 124 10.41 -6.04 2.52
C ALA A 124 9.60 -6.09 1.21
N GLY A 125 8.28 -5.99 1.28
CA GLY A 125 7.42 -5.80 0.13
C GLY A 125 7.17 -4.33 -0.14
N ASN A 126 6.55 -4.00 -1.28
CA ASN A 126 6.15 -2.65 -1.63
C ASN A 126 4.71 -2.37 -1.17
N GLY A 127 4.54 -1.32 -0.38
CA GLY A 127 3.25 -0.80 0.05
C GLY A 127 2.75 0.38 -0.80
N LEU A 128 1.47 0.65 -0.68
CA LEU A 128 0.80 1.85 -1.16
C LEU A 128 -0.07 2.38 -0.03
N HIS A 129 0.48 3.27 0.78
CA HIS A 129 -0.27 3.86 1.87
C HIS A 129 -1.13 5.02 1.35
N VAL A 130 -2.30 5.21 1.95
CA VAL A 130 -3.14 6.37 1.65
C VAL A 130 -3.52 7.11 2.91
N HIS A 131 -3.27 8.42 2.90
CA HIS A 131 -3.65 9.35 3.94
C HIS A 131 -4.96 10.03 3.56
N ILE A 132 -5.88 10.14 4.51
CA ILE A 132 -7.19 10.74 4.29
C ILE A 132 -7.53 11.68 5.44
N SER A 133 -7.99 12.88 5.10
CA SER A 133 -8.73 13.76 5.99
C SER A 133 -9.98 14.30 5.29
N LEU A 134 -10.91 14.81 6.07
CA LEU A 134 -12.19 15.30 5.58
C LEU A 134 -12.40 16.75 5.98
N LEU A 135 -12.73 17.59 5.01
CA LEU A 135 -13.06 18.99 5.27
C LEU A 135 -14.58 19.19 5.25
N ASP A 136 -15.05 19.97 6.20
CA ASP A 136 -16.44 20.45 6.24
C ASP A 136 -16.71 21.47 5.13
N LYS A 137 -17.92 22.03 5.11
CA LYS A 137 -18.31 23.07 4.14
C LYS A 137 -17.57 24.41 4.31
N HIS A 138 -16.87 24.59 5.41
CA HIS A 138 -16.08 25.78 5.72
C HIS A 138 -14.58 25.57 5.49
N GLY A 139 -14.17 24.36 5.10
CA GLY A 139 -12.78 24.01 4.86
C GLY A 139 -12.03 23.54 6.11
N ASN A 140 -12.71 23.31 7.22
CA ASN A 140 -12.08 22.82 8.45
C ASN A 140 -11.99 21.30 8.41
N ASN A 141 -10.85 20.75 8.83
CA ASN A 141 -10.68 19.30 8.98
C ASN A 141 -11.54 18.79 10.15
N ILE A 142 -12.51 17.92 9.87
CA ILE A 142 -13.41 17.37 10.89
C ILE A 142 -12.74 16.40 11.85
N PHE A 143 -11.51 15.96 11.54
CA PHE A 143 -10.68 15.12 12.40
C PHE A 143 -9.81 15.96 13.37
N THR A 144 -9.75 17.29 13.22
CA THR A 144 -8.98 18.18 14.09
C THR A 144 -9.29 17.91 15.57
N SER A 145 -8.26 17.62 16.35
CA SER A 145 -8.39 17.33 17.78
C SER A 145 -7.04 17.44 18.49
N GLU A 146 -7.04 17.95 19.71
CA GLU A 146 -5.90 17.84 20.62
C GLU A 146 -5.72 16.41 21.15
N ASP A 147 -6.83 15.64 21.22
CA ASP A 147 -6.85 14.23 21.58
C ASP A 147 -7.61 13.46 20.49
N PRO A 148 -6.91 12.87 19.51
CA PRO A 148 -7.54 12.13 18.40
C PRO A 148 -8.47 10.99 18.85
N GLU A 149 -8.19 10.37 19.99
CA GLU A 149 -9.01 9.29 20.54
C GLU A 149 -10.41 9.75 20.98
N GLN A 150 -10.58 11.03 21.24
CA GLN A 150 -11.86 11.62 21.61
C GLN A 150 -12.63 12.20 20.42
N ASN A 151 -12.03 12.27 19.22
CA ASN A 151 -12.72 12.78 18.05
C ASN A 151 -13.70 11.74 17.49
N ALA A 152 -14.99 11.96 17.67
CA ALA A 152 -16.02 11.01 17.24
C ALA A 152 -16.05 10.77 15.73
N ALA A 153 -15.78 11.82 14.92
CA ALA A 153 -15.76 11.66 13.45
C ALA A 153 -14.59 10.78 13.00
N LEU A 154 -13.40 10.98 13.57
CA LEU A 154 -12.24 10.14 13.30
C LEU A 154 -12.49 8.69 13.74
N ARG A 155 -12.99 8.50 14.98
CA ARG A 155 -13.32 7.15 15.50
C ARG A 155 -14.29 6.43 14.59
N HIS A 156 -15.39 7.07 14.23
CA HIS A 156 -16.39 6.46 13.35
C HIS A 156 -15.81 6.13 11.96
N ALA A 157 -14.98 7.02 11.39
CA ALA A 157 -14.29 6.75 10.13
C ALA A 157 -13.37 5.52 10.25
N ILE A 158 -12.58 5.43 11.31
CA ILE A 158 -11.72 4.27 11.62
C ILE A 158 -12.58 3.00 11.74
N GLY A 159 -13.65 3.05 12.56
CA GLY A 159 -14.55 1.90 12.79
C GLY A 159 -15.11 1.34 11.49
N GLY A 160 -15.60 2.20 10.62
CA GLY A 160 -16.16 1.76 9.33
C GLY A 160 -15.11 1.19 8.37
N VAL A 161 -13.90 1.75 8.34
CA VAL A 161 -12.80 1.18 7.53
C VAL A 161 -12.38 -0.19 8.08
N LEU A 162 -12.27 -0.35 9.40
CA LEU A 162 -11.93 -1.65 10.00
C LEU A 162 -13.00 -2.71 9.73
N GLU A 163 -14.30 -2.34 9.78
CA GLU A 163 -15.40 -3.25 9.50
C GLU A 163 -15.40 -3.72 8.03
N THR A 164 -15.06 -2.83 7.09
CA THR A 164 -15.00 -3.16 5.66
C THR A 164 -13.65 -3.71 5.19
N LEU A 165 -12.63 -3.72 6.06
CA LEU A 165 -11.27 -4.08 5.67
C LEU A 165 -11.14 -5.51 5.12
N PRO A 166 -11.75 -6.57 5.73
CA PRO A 166 -11.68 -7.92 5.17
C PRO A 166 -12.19 -8.00 3.75
N ALA A 167 -13.35 -7.39 3.47
CA ALA A 167 -13.94 -7.34 2.15
C ALA A 167 -13.15 -6.48 1.15
N SER A 168 -12.43 -5.48 1.63
CA SER A 168 -11.60 -4.60 0.80
C SER A 168 -10.30 -5.27 0.34
N MET A 169 -9.88 -6.38 0.99
CA MET A 169 -8.58 -7.01 0.73
C MET A 169 -8.34 -7.38 -0.72
N ALA A 170 -9.36 -7.78 -1.47
CA ALA A 170 -9.21 -8.10 -2.89
C ALA A 170 -8.85 -6.88 -3.76
N PHE A 171 -9.25 -5.66 -3.37
CA PHE A 171 -8.84 -4.42 -4.03
C PHE A 171 -7.48 -3.93 -3.54
N LEU A 172 -7.16 -4.16 -2.27
CA LEU A 172 -5.91 -3.72 -1.62
C LEU A 172 -4.73 -4.62 -1.97
N CYS A 173 -5.01 -5.91 -2.18
CA CYS A 173 -4.04 -6.97 -2.45
C CYS A 173 -4.53 -7.83 -3.63
N PRO A 174 -4.54 -7.28 -4.87
CA PRO A 174 -5.29 -7.85 -5.99
C PRO A 174 -4.63 -9.06 -6.66
N ASN A 175 -3.46 -9.49 -6.21
CA ASN A 175 -2.70 -10.54 -6.86
C ASN A 175 -2.26 -11.62 -5.86
N VAL A 176 -1.99 -12.83 -6.31
CA VAL A 176 -1.44 -13.90 -5.46
C VAL A 176 -0.15 -13.46 -4.76
N ASN A 177 0.68 -12.70 -5.46
CA ASN A 177 1.94 -12.17 -4.92
C ASN A 177 1.72 -11.15 -3.79
N SER A 178 0.62 -10.39 -3.78
CA SER A 178 0.33 -9.38 -2.77
C SER A 178 0.32 -9.98 -1.36
N TYR A 179 -0.21 -11.19 -1.20
CA TYR A 179 -0.31 -11.90 0.08
C TYR A 179 1.03 -12.40 0.63
N ARG A 180 2.10 -12.41 -0.20
CA ARG A 180 3.46 -12.74 0.24
C ARG A 180 4.10 -11.61 1.05
N ARG A 181 3.47 -10.43 1.12
CA ARG A 181 3.90 -9.31 1.96
C ARG A 181 3.63 -9.53 3.44
N PHE A 182 2.56 -10.29 3.76
CA PHE A 182 2.08 -10.42 5.13
C PHE A 182 3.06 -11.21 6.00
N GLY A 183 3.44 -10.59 7.13
CA GLY A 183 4.36 -11.17 8.10
C GLY A 183 4.87 -10.10 9.07
N SER A 184 5.00 -10.45 10.35
CA SER A 184 5.39 -9.54 11.43
C SER A 184 6.74 -8.83 11.22
N GLN A 185 7.62 -9.41 10.38
CA GLN A 185 8.97 -8.87 10.12
C GLN A 185 8.98 -7.62 9.22
N PHE A 186 7.87 -7.32 8.54
CA PHE A 186 7.83 -6.31 7.48
C PHE A 186 6.79 -5.21 7.72
N TYR A 187 6.27 -5.09 8.92
CA TYR A 187 5.28 -4.07 9.31
C TYR A 187 4.03 -4.02 8.41
N VAL A 188 3.63 -5.18 7.84
CA VAL A 188 2.39 -5.32 7.07
C VAL A 188 1.30 -5.86 7.98
N PRO A 189 0.25 -5.08 8.30
CA PRO A 189 -0.79 -5.47 9.25
C PRO A 189 -1.59 -6.68 8.73
N ASN A 190 -1.87 -7.64 9.61
CA ASN A 190 -2.59 -8.89 9.31
C ASN A 190 -3.92 -9.05 10.07
N ALA A 191 -4.31 -8.02 10.83
CA ALA A 191 -5.58 -7.95 11.56
C ALA A 191 -6.16 -6.53 11.47
N PRO A 192 -7.50 -6.34 11.44
CA PRO A 192 -8.14 -5.06 11.58
C PRO A 192 -7.73 -4.42 12.91
N SER A 193 -7.02 -3.30 12.84
CA SER A 193 -6.44 -2.65 14.02
C SER A 193 -6.14 -1.18 13.74
N TRP A 194 -6.12 -0.36 14.79
CA TRP A 194 -5.75 1.03 14.68
C TRP A 194 -4.94 1.48 15.89
N GLY A 195 -4.20 2.57 15.74
CA GLY A 195 -3.43 3.14 16.83
C GLY A 195 -2.80 4.49 16.49
N LEU A 196 -2.42 5.23 17.54
CA LEU A 196 -1.70 6.50 17.41
C LEU A 196 -0.23 6.22 17.10
N ASP A 197 0.26 6.80 16.03
CA ASP A 197 1.65 6.70 15.55
C ASP A 197 2.25 5.28 15.55
N ASN A 198 1.41 4.29 15.40
CA ASN A 198 1.76 2.87 15.44
C ASN A 198 1.87 2.30 14.02
N ARG A 199 3.07 1.88 13.61
CA ARG A 199 3.31 1.32 12.26
C ARG A 199 2.95 -0.16 12.12
N THR A 200 2.55 -0.83 13.20
CA THR A 200 2.17 -2.25 13.18
C THR A 200 0.68 -2.47 12.94
N VAL A 201 -0.15 -1.42 12.96
CA VAL A 201 -1.62 -1.49 12.80
C VAL A 201 -2.06 -1.21 11.36
N ALA A 202 -3.27 -1.64 11.03
CA ALA A 202 -3.87 -1.43 9.70
C ALA A 202 -4.19 0.05 9.41
N LEU A 203 -4.64 0.77 10.44
CA LEU A 203 -4.98 2.19 10.37
C LEU A 203 -4.18 2.96 11.42
N ARG A 204 -3.23 3.75 10.96
CA ARG A 204 -2.44 4.62 11.79
C ARG A 204 -3.03 6.02 11.81
N VAL A 205 -3.06 6.66 12.98
CA VAL A 205 -3.28 8.10 13.11
C VAL A 205 -1.93 8.73 13.42
N PRO A 206 -1.26 9.37 12.44
CA PRO A 206 0.04 9.98 12.65
C PRO A 206 -0.04 11.11 13.66
N THR A 207 0.97 11.23 14.52
CA THR A 207 1.13 12.36 15.44
C THR A 207 1.48 13.64 14.67
N GLY A 208 1.06 14.77 15.19
CA GLY A 208 1.28 16.08 14.57
C GLY A 208 0.49 17.18 15.25
N SER A 209 0.35 18.33 14.58
CA SER A 209 -0.53 19.40 15.08
C SER A 209 -2.00 18.94 15.00
N PRO A 210 -2.89 19.48 15.86
CA PRO A 210 -4.31 19.13 15.84
C PRO A 210 -4.99 19.24 14.48
N ASP A 211 -4.61 20.21 13.67
CA ASP A 211 -5.16 20.42 12.32
C ASP A 211 -4.64 19.41 11.28
N ALA A 212 -3.51 18.75 11.57
CA ALA A 212 -2.90 17.75 10.69
C ALA A 212 -3.38 16.31 10.95
N VAL A 213 -4.33 16.11 11.87
CA VAL A 213 -4.89 14.79 12.19
C VAL A 213 -5.52 14.20 10.94
N ARG A 214 -5.13 12.97 10.64
CA ARG A 214 -5.56 12.21 9.46
C ARG A 214 -5.52 10.72 9.73
N LEU A 215 -6.20 9.97 8.90
CA LEU A 215 -6.17 8.51 8.87
C LEU A 215 -5.18 8.06 7.80
N GLU A 216 -4.24 7.20 8.15
CA GLU A 216 -3.34 6.50 7.24
C GLU A 216 -3.73 5.02 7.15
N HIS A 217 -4.09 4.58 5.95
CA HIS A 217 -4.35 3.18 5.64
C HIS A 217 -3.08 2.51 5.12
N ARG A 218 -2.67 1.36 5.73
CA ARG A 218 -1.33 0.77 5.55
C ARG A 218 -1.31 -0.64 4.93
N VAL A 219 -2.47 -1.22 4.60
CA VAL A 219 -2.55 -2.63 4.21
C VAL A 219 -2.24 -2.86 2.72
N ALA A 220 -2.57 -1.91 1.86
CA ALA A 220 -2.48 -2.09 0.41
C ALA A 220 -1.05 -2.29 -0.10
N GLY A 221 -0.91 -3.12 -1.12
CA GLY A 221 0.34 -3.27 -1.88
C GLY A 221 0.51 -2.23 -2.97
N ALA A 222 1.75 -1.95 -3.37
CA ALA A 222 2.05 -1.04 -4.47
C ALA A 222 1.47 -1.52 -5.82
N ASP A 223 1.09 -2.78 -5.92
CA ASP A 223 0.41 -3.38 -7.07
C ASP A 223 -1.11 -3.11 -7.09
N ALA A 224 -1.67 -2.53 -6.04
CA ALA A 224 -3.07 -2.12 -6.00
C ALA A 224 -3.40 -1.03 -7.02
N ASN A 225 -4.65 -1.04 -7.50
CA ASN A 225 -5.19 0.06 -8.29
C ASN A 225 -5.58 1.21 -7.33
N PRO A 226 -4.97 2.42 -7.44
CA PRO A 226 -5.22 3.52 -6.51
C PRO A 226 -6.70 3.95 -6.45
N TYR A 227 -7.44 3.84 -7.55
CA TYR A 227 -8.87 4.21 -7.58
C TYR A 227 -9.71 3.23 -6.78
N LEU A 228 -9.48 1.92 -6.93
CA LEU A 228 -10.22 0.88 -6.20
C LEU A 228 -9.85 0.88 -4.71
N LEU A 229 -8.55 1.06 -4.41
CA LEU A 229 -8.07 1.25 -3.06
C LEU A 229 -8.80 2.42 -2.38
N LEU A 230 -8.74 3.60 -2.98
CA LEU A 230 -9.34 4.79 -2.38
C LEU A 230 -10.88 4.66 -2.30
N ALA A 231 -11.53 4.09 -3.31
CA ALA A 231 -12.97 3.87 -3.30
C ALA A 231 -13.41 2.94 -2.14
N SER A 232 -12.70 1.83 -1.90
CA SER A 232 -13.01 0.91 -0.82
C SER A 232 -12.79 1.54 0.57
N VAL A 233 -11.69 2.29 0.73
CA VAL A 233 -11.42 3.00 2.00
C VAL A 233 -12.46 4.09 2.24
N LEU A 234 -12.84 4.88 1.23
CA LEU A 234 -13.88 5.91 1.35
C LEU A 234 -15.28 5.31 1.60
N ALA A 235 -15.57 4.13 1.05
CA ALA A 235 -16.79 3.39 1.37
C ALA A 235 -16.84 3.06 2.87
N GLY A 236 -15.74 2.55 3.44
CA GLY A 236 -15.61 2.31 4.87
C GLY A 236 -15.76 3.58 5.71
N VAL A 237 -15.07 4.65 5.32
CA VAL A 237 -15.16 5.96 6.01
C VAL A 237 -16.61 6.47 6.03
N HIS A 238 -17.30 6.48 4.89
CA HIS A 238 -18.68 6.93 4.82
C HIS A 238 -19.64 6.02 5.58
N HIS A 239 -19.45 4.70 5.49
CA HIS A 239 -20.21 3.72 6.27
C HIS A 239 -20.09 3.99 7.76
N GLY A 240 -18.86 4.13 8.24
CA GLY A 240 -18.57 4.38 9.66
C GLY A 240 -19.18 5.67 10.19
N LEU A 241 -19.01 6.77 9.45
CA LEU A 241 -19.60 8.07 9.81
C LEU A 241 -21.13 8.04 9.84
N THR A 242 -21.75 7.35 8.85
CA THR A 242 -23.22 7.29 8.75
C THR A 242 -23.83 6.42 9.85
N ASN A 243 -23.20 5.29 10.17
CA ASN A 243 -23.70 4.31 11.13
C ASN A 243 -23.08 4.46 12.53
N LYS A 244 -22.16 5.41 12.71
CA LYS A 244 -21.45 5.67 13.97
C LYS A 244 -20.75 4.41 14.50
N VAL A 245 -20.01 3.75 13.60
CA VAL A 245 -19.29 2.52 13.93
C VAL A 245 -18.10 2.83 14.84
N GLU A 246 -18.01 2.15 15.97
CA GLU A 246 -16.92 2.35 16.92
C GLU A 246 -15.78 1.36 16.65
N PRO A 247 -14.50 1.82 16.61
CA PRO A 247 -13.36 0.99 16.22
C PRO A 247 -12.80 0.10 17.34
N GLY A 248 -13.34 0.19 18.55
CA GLY A 248 -12.70 -0.35 19.74
C GLY A 248 -11.53 0.52 20.25
N ALA A 249 -10.74 -0.02 21.16
CA ALA A 249 -9.57 0.68 21.72
C ALA A 249 -8.41 0.69 20.70
N PRO A 250 -7.56 1.75 20.71
CA PRO A 250 -6.33 1.75 19.93
C PRO A 250 -5.34 0.72 20.47
N ILE A 251 -4.47 0.23 19.59
CA ILE A 251 -3.39 -0.68 19.95
C ILE A 251 -2.14 0.13 20.29
N GLU A 252 -1.67 -0.03 21.50
CA GLU A 252 -0.38 0.48 21.96
C GLU A 252 0.69 -0.62 21.84
N GLY A 253 1.86 -0.26 21.32
CA GLY A 253 2.96 -1.21 21.12
C GLY A 253 2.77 -2.13 19.90
N ASN A 254 3.32 -3.34 19.96
CA ASN A 254 3.35 -4.25 18.81
C ASN A 254 2.02 -5.00 18.63
N SER A 255 1.29 -4.72 17.55
CA SER A 255 0.00 -5.35 17.28
C SER A 255 0.10 -6.86 17.02
N TYR A 256 1.22 -7.36 16.49
CA TYR A 256 1.43 -8.77 16.19
C TYR A 256 1.56 -9.64 17.47
N GLU A 257 1.86 -9.03 18.61
CA GLU A 257 1.93 -9.71 19.91
C GLU A 257 0.58 -9.73 20.64
N GLN A 258 -0.37 -8.91 20.17
CA GLN A 258 -1.65 -8.69 20.83
C GLN A 258 -2.84 -9.23 20.05
N LEU A 259 -2.71 -9.37 18.72
CA LEU A 259 -3.78 -9.76 17.83
C LEU A 259 -3.40 -11.02 17.04
N GLU A 260 -4.35 -11.95 16.94
CA GLU A 260 -4.23 -13.06 16.00
C GLU A 260 -4.51 -12.57 14.56
N PRO A 261 -3.79 -13.12 13.56
CA PRO A 261 -4.08 -12.83 12.16
C PRO A 261 -5.53 -13.17 11.80
N SER A 262 -6.25 -12.21 11.23
CA SER A 262 -7.68 -12.39 10.91
C SER A 262 -8.09 -11.81 9.55
N LEU A 263 -7.20 -11.07 8.87
CA LEU A 263 -7.44 -10.67 7.48
C LEU A 263 -7.24 -11.87 6.54
N PRO A 264 -7.94 -11.92 5.40
CA PRO A 264 -7.65 -12.88 4.34
C PRO A 264 -6.16 -12.94 4.03
N ASN A 265 -5.58 -14.12 4.04
CA ASN A 265 -4.15 -14.33 3.81
C ASN A 265 -3.83 -14.90 2.41
N ASN A 266 -4.83 -15.02 1.56
CA ASN A 266 -4.73 -15.44 0.16
C ASN A 266 -5.81 -14.77 -0.68
N LEU A 267 -5.60 -14.77 -2.00
CA LEU A 267 -6.50 -14.10 -2.94
C LEU A 267 -7.90 -14.74 -2.96
N ARG A 268 -8.01 -16.06 -2.87
CA ARG A 268 -9.30 -16.77 -2.92
C ARG A 268 -10.23 -16.35 -1.78
N ASP A 269 -9.70 -16.30 -0.56
CA ASP A 269 -10.49 -15.91 0.61
C ASP A 269 -10.87 -14.43 0.54
N ALA A 270 -9.96 -13.57 0.05
CA ALA A 270 -10.26 -12.15 -0.14
C ALA A 270 -11.35 -11.90 -1.20
N LEU A 271 -11.37 -12.68 -2.28
CA LEU A 271 -12.42 -12.58 -3.30
C LEU A 271 -13.79 -12.99 -2.74
N ARG A 272 -13.84 -14.03 -1.88
CA ARG A 272 -15.10 -14.40 -1.20
C ARG A 272 -15.60 -13.30 -0.26
N GLU A 273 -14.71 -12.73 0.56
CA GLU A 273 -15.07 -11.62 1.46
C GLU A 273 -15.62 -10.41 0.67
N LEU A 274 -15.07 -10.13 -0.52
CA LEU A 274 -15.55 -9.07 -1.37
C LEU A 274 -16.93 -9.39 -1.96
N ASP A 275 -17.10 -10.61 -2.50
CA ASP A 275 -18.34 -11.08 -3.13
C ASP A 275 -19.52 -11.13 -2.15
N ASP A 276 -19.25 -11.55 -0.92
CA ASP A 276 -20.23 -11.64 0.16
C ASP A 276 -20.53 -10.28 0.84
N SER A 277 -19.85 -9.19 0.47
CA SER A 277 -19.92 -7.92 1.19
C SER A 277 -21.15 -7.11 0.85
N GLU A 278 -22.18 -7.17 1.69
CA GLU A 278 -23.35 -6.28 1.58
C GLU A 278 -23.03 -4.79 1.79
N ILE A 279 -21.93 -4.48 2.51
CA ILE A 279 -21.54 -3.09 2.76
C ILE A 279 -20.90 -2.50 1.51
N LEU A 280 -19.86 -3.14 0.94
CA LEU A 280 -19.20 -2.61 -0.24
C LEU A 280 -20.14 -2.56 -1.47
N ALA A 281 -21.07 -3.50 -1.60
CA ALA A 281 -22.08 -3.51 -2.66
C ALA A 281 -23.04 -2.30 -2.65
N LYS A 282 -23.09 -1.52 -1.55
CA LYS A 282 -23.84 -0.25 -1.50
C LYS A 282 -23.07 0.93 -2.10
N TYR A 283 -21.76 0.82 -2.26
CA TYR A 283 -20.86 1.89 -2.71
C TYR A 283 -20.23 1.59 -4.07
N ILE A 284 -20.00 0.33 -4.36
CA ILE A 284 -19.42 -0.16 -5.62
C ILE A 284 -20.50 -0.98 -6.31
N ASP A 285 -20.75 -0.69 -7.60
CA ASP A 285 -21.76 -1.40 -8.37
C ASP A 285 -21.54 -2.93 -8.26
N PRO A 286 -22.52 -3.71 -7.78
CA PRO A 286 -22.40 -5.16 -7.64
C PRO A 286 -21.93 -5.86 -8.93
N LYS A 287 -22.41 -5.38 -10.09
CA LYS A 287 -21.96 -5.91 -11.38
C LYS A 287 -20.46 -5.68 -11.63
N TYR A 288 -19.90 -4.57 -11.10
CA TYR A 288 -18.46 -4.34 -11.17
C TYR A 288 -17.72 -5.32 -10.26
N ILE A 289 -18.23 -5.58 -9.06
CA ILE A 289 -17.69 -6.58 -8.13
C ILE A 289 -17.70 -7.96 -8.80
N ASP A 290 -18.83 -8.41 -9.37
CA ASP A 290 -18.95 -9.68 -10.08
C ASP A 290 -17.88 -9.84 -11.19
N ILE A 291 -17.70 -8.79 -12.01
CA ILE A 291 -16.71 -8.80 -13.10
C ILE A 291 -15.29 -8.85 -12.54
N PHE A 292 -14.99 -8.06 -11.50
CA PHE A 292 -13.68 -8.06 -10.86
C PHE A 292 -13.35 -9.42 -10.27
N VAL A 293 -14.28 -10.01 -9.52
CA VAL A 293 -14.13 -11.35 -8.91
C VAL A 293 -13.89 -12.38 -10.00
N ALA A 294 -14.73 -12.44 -11.03
CA ALA A 294 -14.58 -13.40 -12.13
C ALA A 294 -13.23 -13.28 -12.86
N CYS A 295 -12.76 -12.03 -13.10
CA CYS A 295 -11.44 -11.83 -13.71
C CYS A 295 -10.31 -12.33 -12.79
N LYS A 296 -10.39 -12.06 -11.50
CA LYS A 296 -9.35 -12.45 -10.53
C LYS A 296 -9.37 -13.95 -10.23
N GLU A 297 -10.53 -14.59 -10.25
CA GLU A 297 -10.63 -16.04 -10.17
C GLU A 297 -9.98 -16.73 -11.37
N SER A 298 -10.19 -16.21 -12.59
CA SER A 298 -9.55 -16.73 -13.79
C SER A 298 -8.01 -16.59 -13.75
N GLU A 299 -7.49 -15.44 -13.27
CA GLU A 299 -6.05 -15.25 -13.05
C GLU A 299 -5.50 -16.22 -11.99
N LEU A 300 -6.26 -16.46 -10.92
CA LEU A 300 -5.88 -17.39 -9.86
C LEU A 300 -5.85 -18.84 -10.35
N GLU A 301 -6.85 -19.27 -11.15
CA GLU A 301 -6.90 -20.59 -11.75
C GLU A 301 -5.69 -20.84 -12.67
N GLU A 302 -5.32 -19.88 -13.51
CA GLU A 302 -4.13 -19.96 -14.36
C GLU A 302 -2.85 -20.07 -13.53
N PHE A 303 -2.74 -19.28 -12.47
CA PHE A 303 -1.60 -19.33 -11.54
C PHE A 303 -1.49 -20.69 -10.83
N GLU A 304 -2.59 -21.26 -10.34
CA GLU A 304 -2.64 -22.55 -9.66
C GLU A 304 -2.42 -23.73 -10.60
N TYR A 305 -2.77 -23.59 -11.88
CA TYR A 305 -2.49 -24.61 -12.90
C TYR A 305 -1.01 -24.70 -13.25
N SER A 306 -0.24 -23.66 -12.98
CA SER A 306 1.19 -23.60 -13.29
C SER A 306 2.00 -24.43 -12.29
N ILE A 307 2.77 -25.40 -12.78
CA ILE A 307 3.64 -26.24 -11.94
C ILE A 307 4.94 -25.48 -11.64
N SER A 308 5.24 -25.27 -10.38
CA SER A 308 6.41 -24.53 -9.93
C SER A 308 7.66 -25.40 -9.81
N ASP A 309 8.85 -24.77 -9.91
CA ASP A 309 10.12 -25.44 -9.64
C ASP A 309 10.15 -26.10 -8.24
N LEU A 310 9.42 -25.51 -7.27
CA LEU A 310 9.34 -26.04 -5.92
C LEU A 310 8.62 -27.41 -5.89
N GLU A 311 7.56 -27.56 -6.68
CA GLU A 311 6.82 -28.83 -6.80
C GLU A 311 7.69 -29.91 -7.44
N TYR A 312 8.45 -29.59 -8.49
CA TYR A 312 9.44 -30.52 -9.07
C TYR A 312 10.49 -30.92 -8.05
N ASN A 313 11.02 -29.97 -7.26
CA ASN A 313 12.03 -30.24 -6.23
C ASN A 313 11.50 -31.13 -5.11
N TRP A 314 10.22 -30.98 -4.74
CA TRP A 314 9.64 -31.74 -3.65
C TRP A 314 9.07 -33.09 -4.06
N TYR A 315 8.42 -33.16 -5.22
CA TYR A 315 7.55 -34.29 -5.55
C TYR A 315 8.06 -35.18 -6.67
N LEU A 316 8.93 -34.70 -7.56
CA LEU A 316 9.34 -35.45 -8.75
C LEU A 316 9.93 -36.84 -8.44
N HIS A 317 10.62 -36.99 -7.32
CA HIS A 317 11.27 -38.23 -6.91
C HIS A 317 10.85 -38.76 -5.54
N THR A 318 9.90 -38.12 -4.87
CA THR A 318 9.55 -38.45 -3.49
C THR A 318 8.13 -39.03 -3.32
N VAL A 319 7.30 -38.97 -4.35
CA VAL A 319 5.94 -39.52 -4.37
C VAL A 319 5.78 -40.54 -5.47
#